data_24fb7e9e9f460732d05de3d93c93be71
#
_entry.id   24fb7e9e9f460732d05de3d93c93be71
#
_cell.length_a   1.000
_cell.length_b   1.000
_cell.length_c   1.000
_cell.angle_alpha   90.00
_cell.angle_beta   90.00
_cell.angle_gamma   90.00
#
_symmetry.space_group_name_H-M   'P 1'
#
loop_
_entity.id
_entity.type
_entity.pdbx_description
1 polymer ?
#
loop_
_entity_poly.entity_id
_entity_poly.type
_entity_poly.pdbx_seq_one_letter_code
_entity_poly.pdbx_strand_id
1 'polypeptide(L)'
;DFKNMSVTHLGRIYEGLLEFRFERASEAAVYLEYETTATRGKSIEAYFDAYDTAILRKEKGFRALREISVKKGDVYLKSASNSRKTSASYYTPPSLSQPLVQAAMQQALAAASAQGKALMDLKILDNACGSGHFLVEALGTLTDLALERLDTDASLQQLVATESAKIAEQLQFLNLDYVPEDAQILKRALLKRCIFGVDLNP
;
A
#
# COMPACT_ATOMS: atom_id res chain seq x y z
N ASP A 1 -9.46 12.70 -9.57
CA ASP A 1 -9.39 13.37 -8.27
C ASP A 1 -9.10 12.32 -7.20
N PHE A 2 -7.88 12.33 -6.66
CA PHE A 2 -7.42 11.34 -5.67
C PHE A 2 -7.91 11.64 -4.24
N LYS A 3 -8.59 12.76 -4.02
CA LYS A 3 -9.07 13.19 -2.69
C LYS A 3 -9.99 12.19 -1.98
N ASN A 4 -10.74 11.40 -2.75
CA ASN A 4 -11.72 10.46 -2.22
C ASN A 4 -11.25 9.00 -2.32
N MET A 5 -9.96 8.78 -2.61
CA MET A 5 -9.43 7.44 -2.73
C MET A 5 -9.09 6.88 -1.35
N SER A 6 -9.71 5.78 -0.97
CA SER A 6 -9.39 5.10 0.29
C SER A 6 -8.01 4.43 0.21
N VAL A 7 -7.38 4.21 1.37
CA VAL A 7 -6.10 3.48 1.48
C VAL A 7 -6.21 2.09 0.84
N THR A 8 -7.37 1.46 0.92
CA THR A 8 -7.68 0.19 0.26
C THR A 8 -7.56 0.28 -1.26
N HIS A 9 -8.06 1.36 -1.87
CA HIS A 9 -7.92 1.57 -3.31
C HIS A 9 -6.47 1.84 -3.71
N LEU A 10 -5.74 2.63 -2.92
CA LEU A 10 -4.31 2.87 -3.15
C LEU A 10 -3.50 1.57 -3.04
N GLY A 11 -3.78 0.74 -2.03
CA GLY A 11 -3.14 -0.57 -1.86
C GLY A 11 -3.37 -1.49 -3.08
N ARG A 12 -4.60 -1.56 -3.59
CA ARG A 12 -4.93 -2.36 -4.78
C ARG A 12 -4.25 -1.84 -6.06
N ILE A 13 -4.17 -0.52 -6.21
CA ILE A 13 -3.44 0.10 -7.34
C ILE A 13 -1.95 -0.22 -7.23
N TYR A 14 -1.38 -0.08 -6.04
CA TYR A 14 0.03 -0.40 -5.79
C TYR A 14 0.32 -1.87 -6.11
N GLU A 15 -0.48 -2.80 -5.62
CA GLU A 15 -0.34 -4.23 -5.96
C GLU A 15 -0.45 -4.49 -7.46
N GLY A 16 -1.41 -3.84 -8.13
CA GLY A 16 -1.57 -3.95 -9.57
C GLY A 16 -0.38 -3.39 -10.34
N LEU A 17 0.24 -2.31 -9.86
CA LEU A 17 1.43 -1.73 -10.49
C LEU A 17 2.67 -2.61 -10.30
N LEU A 18 2.79 -3.32 -9.18
CA LEU A 18 3.89 -4.28 -8.94
C LEU A 18 3.86 -5.49 -9.89
N GLU A 19 2.72 -5.75 -10.52
CA GLU A 19 2.59 -6.82 -11.51
C GLU A 19 3.20 -6.45 -12.87
N PHE A 20 3.52 -5.17 -13.08
CA PHE A 20 3.99 -4.67 -14.37
C PHE A 20 5.28 -3.85 -14.23
N ARG A 21 6.14 -3.97 -15.23
CA ARG A 21 7.30 -3.10 -15.40
C ARG A 21 7.37 -2.59 -16.84
N PHE A 22 7.85 -1.38 -17.00
CA PHE A 22 8.17 -0.87 -18.33
C PHE A 22 9.45 -1.56 -18.85
N GLU A 23 9.37 -2.11 -20.03
CA GLU A 23 10.50 -2.71 -20.71
C GLU A 23 10.58 -2.15 -22.14
N ARG A 24 11.81 -1.91 -22.62
CA ARG A 24 12.02 -1.52 -24.02
C ARG A 24 12.26 -2.80 -24.83
N ALA A 25 11.50 -2.98 -25.88
CA ALA A 25 11.61 -4.14 -26.77
C ALA A 25 12.96 -4.17 -27.46
N SER A 26 13.78 -5.18 -27.17
CA SER A 26 15.04 -5.45 -27.86
C SER A 26 14.82 -5.96 -29.27
N GLU A 27 13.70 -6.65 -29.50
CA GLU A 27 13.23 -7.19 -30.78
C GLU A 27 11.73 -7.03 -30.91
N ALA A 28 11.17 -7.31 -32.07
CA ALA A 28 9.73 -7.31 -32.27
C ALA A 28 9.09 -8.43 -31.46
N ALA A 29 8.02 -8.12 -30.74
CA ALA A 29 7.26 -9.04 -29.90
C ALA A 29 5.76 -8.89 -30.10
N VAL A 30 4.99 -9.88 -29.70
CA VAL A 30 3.53 -9.85 -29.71
C VAL A 30 3.04 -10.11 -28.29
N TYR A 31 2.23 -9.20 -27.78
CA TYR A 31 1.44 -9.47 -26.57
C TYR A 31 0.21 -10.27 -26.97
N LEU A 32 0.00 -11.37 -26.30
CA LEU A 32 -1.17 -12.23 -26.48
C LEU A 32 -1.88 -12.42 -25.14
N GLU A 33 -3.18 -12.18 -25.16
CA GLU A 33 -4.11 -12.77 -24.19
C GLU A 33 -4.82 -13.91 -24.94
N TYR A 34 -4.67 -15.14 -24.42
CA TYR A 34 -5.09 -16.32 -25.14
C TYR A 34 -5.59 -17.42 -24.24
N GLU A 35 -6.33 -18.35 -24.83
CA GLU A 35 -6.76 -19.61 -24.25
C GLU A 35 -6.28 -20.78 -25.10
N THR A 36 -6.05 -21.92 -24.46
CA THR A 36 -5.79 -23.20 -25.13
C THR A 36 -6.57 -24.29 -24.39
N THR A 37 -6.62 -25.48 -24.96
CA THR A 37 -7.22 -26.64 -24.26
C THR A 37 -6.49 -26.94 -22.93
N ALA A 38 -5.19 -26.67 -22.86
CA ALA A 38 -4.38 -26.86 -21.65
C ALA A 38 -4.71 -25.85 -20.54
N THR A 39 -5.18 -24.65 -20.87
CA THR A 39 -5.51 -23.61 -19.90
C THR A 39 -6.85 -23.84 -19.18
N ARG A 40 -7.65 -24.80 -19.65
CA ARG A 40 -8.95 -25.18 -19.07
C ARG A 40 -9.90 -23.99 -18.90
N GLY A 41 -9.96 -23.11 -19.90
CA GLY A 41 -10.85 -21.92 -19.90
C GLY A 41 -10.33 -20.75 -19.07
N LYS A 42 -9.04 -20.73 -18.69
CA LYS A 42 -8.39 -19.55 -18.11
C LYS A 42 -7.60 -18.85 -19.20
N SER A 43 -7.71 -17.54 -19.30
CA SER A 43 -6.86 -16.76 -20.17
C SER A 43 -5.45 -16.65 -19.59
N ILE A 44 -4.46 -16.67 -20.47
CA ILE A 44 -3.05 -16.40 -20.16
C ILE A 44 -2.64 -15.16 -20.92
N GLU A 45 -1.90 -14.28 -20.25
CA GLU A 45 -1.36 -13.07 -20.81
C GLU A 45 0.17 -13.13 -20.78
N ALA A 46 0.80 -12.98 -21.95
CA ALA A 46 2.25 -12.94 -22.04
C ALA A 46 2.74 -12.25 -23.33
N TYR A 47 4.02 -11.85 -23.30
CA TYR A 47 4.74 -11.39 -24.48
C TYR A 47 5.56 -12.52 -25.07
N PHE A 48 5.45 -12.69 -26.38
CA PHE A 48 6.13 -13.73 -27.15
C PHE A 48 6.91 -13.09 -28.28
N ASP A 49 8.07 -13.66 -28.61
CA ASP A 49 8.72 -13.37 -29.87
C ASP A 49 7.97 -14.01 -31.05
N ALA A 50 8.44 -13.73 -32.27
CA ALA A 50 7.80 -14.26 -33.47
C ALA A 50 7.84 -15.80 -33.55
N TYR A 51 8.92 -16.44 -33.04
CA TYR A 51 9.10 -17.88 -33.05
C TYR A 51 8.16 -18.56 -32.07
N ASP A 52 8.14 -18.10 -30.81
CA ASP A 52 7.27 -18.64 -29.76
C ASP A 52 5.80 -18.42 -30.10
N THR A 53 5.45 -17.26 -30.67
CA THR A 53 4.09 -16.98 -31.17
C THR A 53 3.64 -17.98 -32.24
N ALA A 54 4.54 -18.34 -33.16
CA ALA A 54 4.23 -19.31 -34.21
C ALA A 54 4.04 -20.73 -33.67
N ILE A 55 4.77 -21.11 -32.63
CA ILE A 55 4.58 -22.40 -31.92
C ILE A 55 3.25 -22.42 -31.17
N LEU A 56 2.99 -21.36 -30.39
CA LEU A 56 1.79 -21.24 -29.57
C LEU A 56 0.51 -21.33 -30.39
N ARG A 57 0.48 -20.69 -31.58
CA ARG A 57 -0.67 -20.74 -32.49
C ARG A 57 -0.99 -22.13 -33.02
N LYS A 58 -0.06 -23.07 -32.91
CA LYS A 58 -0.27 -24.49 -33.30
C LYS A 58 -0.81 -25.35 -32.15
N GLU A 59 -0.88 -24.80 -30.93
CA GLU A 59 -1.44 -25.54 -29.80
C GLU A 59 -2.93 -25.85 -30.00
N LYS A 60 -3.33 -27.02 -29.49
CA LYS A 60 -4.72 -27.46 -29.59
C LYS A 60 -5.65 -26.52 -28.84
N GLY A 61 -6.66 -26.01 -29.55
CA GLY A 61 -7.65 -25.09 -28.99
C GLY A 61 -7.12 -23.67 -28.75
N PHE A 62 -6.04 -23.27 -29.40
CA PHE A 62 -5.54 -21.90 -29.33
C PHE A 62 -6.60 -20.91 -29.83
N ARG A 63 -6.87 -19.91 -28.99
CA ARG A 63 -7.75 -18.79 -29.32
C ARG A 63 -7.15 -17.52 -28.74
N ALA A 64 -6.76 -16.60 -29.61
CA ALA A 64 -6.36 -15.26 -29.17
C ALA A 64 -7.61 -14.46 -28.80
N LEU A 65 -7.60 -13.89 -27.61
CA LEU A 65 -8.61 -12.95 -27.10
C LEU A 65 -8.18 -11.50 -27.37
N ARG A 66 -6.89 -11.24 -27.22
CA ARG A 66 -6.28 -9.94 -27.47
C ARG A 66 -4.88 -10.12 -28.05
N GLU A 67 -4.54 -9.30 -29.04
CA GLU A 67 -3.22 -9.29 -29.67
C GLU A 67 -2.74 -7.86 -29.88
N ILE A 68 -1.51 -7.55 -29.44
CA ILE A 68 -0.87 -6.24 -29.62
C ILE A 68 0.54 -6.46 -30.12
N SER A 69 0.86 -5.91 -31.28
CA SER A 69 2.21 -5.94 -31.84
C SER A 69 3.10 -4.88 -31.20
N VAL A 70 4.30 -5.25 -30.80
CA VAL A 70 5.33 -4.39 -30.22
C VAL A 70 6.53 -4.41 -31.17
N LYS A 71 6.97 -3.23 -31.63
CA LYS A 71 8.13 -3.10 -32.51
C LYS A 71 9.41 -2.97 -31.68
N LYS A 72 10.54 -3.32 -32.29
CA LYS A 72 11.86 -3.05 -31.70
C LYS A 72 12.00 -1.58 -31.33
N GLY A 73 12.36 -1.31 -30.08
CA GLY A 73 12.52 0.03 -29.53
C GLY A 73 11.29 0.60 -28.84
N ASP A 74 10.10 0.00 -29.03
CA ASP A 74 8.89 0.42 -28.34
C ASP A 74 9.02 0.14 -26.83
N VAL A 75 8.37 0.98 -26.02
CA VAL A 75 8.22 0.76 -24.60
C VAL A 75 6.87 0.11 -24.35
N TYR A 76 6.88 -1.00 -23.65
CA TYR A 76 5.66 -1.75 -23.33
C TYR A 76 5.62 -2.17 -21.86
N LEU A 77 4.43 -2.49 -21.38
CA LEU A 77 4.20 -2.98 -20.04
C LEU A 77 4.33 -4.49 -20.03
N LYS A 78 5.40 -5.00 -19.42
CA LYS A 78 5.61 -6.44 -19.26
C LYS A 78 5.08 -6.89 -17.92
N SER A 79 4.25 -7.91 -17.93
CA SER A 79 3.82 -8.54 -16.68
C SER A 79 5.02 -9.18 -15.99
N ALA A 80 5.28 -8.75 -14.77
CA ALA A 80 6.27 -9.37 -13.90
C ALA A 80 5.65 -10.61 -13.23
N SER A 81 5.21 -11.57 -14.03
CA SER A 81 4.33 -12.69 -13.66
C SER A 81 4.77 -13.54 -12.44
N ASN A 82 5.96 -13.31 -11.92
CA ASN A 82 6.46 -13.97 -10.72
C ASN A 82 6.83 -13.01 -9.57
N SER A 83 6.88 -11.69 -9.78
CA SER A 83 7.32 -10.79 -8.71
C SER A 83 6.34 -10.77 -7.55
N ARG A 84 5.03 -10.78 -7.80
CA ARG A 84 4.01 -10.87 -6.76
C ARG A 84 4.07 -12.19 -5.99
N LYS A 85 4.28 -13.32 -6.68
CA LYS A 85 4.45 -14.63 -6.03
C LYS A 85 5.77 -14.73 -5.28
N THR A 86 6.80 -14.10 -5.81
CA THR A 86 8.15 -14.11 -5.20
C THR A 86 8.24 -13.15 -4.02
N SER A 87 7.55 -12.00 -4.07
CA SER A 87 7.49 -11.03 -2.98
C SER A 87 6.42 -11.35 -1.94
N ALA A 88 5.54 -12.33 -2.21
CA ALA A 88 4.38 -12.67 -1.37
C ALA A 88 3.50 -11.45 -1.00
N SER A 89 3.45 -10.44 -1.89
CA SER A 89 2.72 -9.21 -1.67
C SER A 89 1.21 -9.43 -1.86
N TYR A 90 0.50 -9.65 -0.76
CA TYR A 90 -0.94 -9.83 -0.75
C TYR A 90 -1.59 -8.80 0.17
N TYR A 91 -2.60 -8.13 -0.34
CA TYR A 91 -3.41 -7.23 0.45
C TYR A 91 -4.32 -8.02 1.42
N THR A 92 -4.21 -7.74 2.72
CA THR A 92 -5.08 -8.33 3.72
C THR A 92 -6.40 -7.56 3.78
N PRO A 93 -7.56 -8.19 3.55
CA PRO A 93 -8.85 -7.50 3.61
C PRO A 93 -9.11 -6.85 4.98
N PRO A 94 -9.80 -5.69 5.03
CA PRO A 94 -10.12 -5.00 6.28
C PRO A 94 -10.86 -5.88 7.29
N SER A 95 -11.70 -6.80 6.84
CA SER A 95 -12.40 -7.76 7.70
C SER A 95 -11.48 -8.68 8.51
N LEU A 96 -10.22 -8.84 8.09
CA LEU A 96 -9.20 -9.60 8.80
C LEU A 96 -8.23 -8.67 9.54
N SER A 97 -7.79 -7.57 8.91
CA SER A 97 -6.81 -6.66 9.51
C SER A 97 -7.35 -5.92 10.72
N GLN A 98 -8.59 -5.42 10.66
CA GLN A 98 -9.19 -4.66 11.75
C GLN A 98 -9.26 -5.43 13.07
N PRO A 99 -9.86 -6.65 13.15
CA PRO A 99 -9.91 -7.38 14.42
C PRO A 99 -8.53 -7.79 14.93
N LEU A 100 -7.57 -8.09 14.04
CA LEU A 100 -6.20 -8.41 14.43
C LEU A 100 -5.50 -7.19 15.04
N VAL A 101 -5.60 -6.03 14.41
CA VAL A 101 -5.03 -4.78 14.93
C VAL A 101 -5.68 -4.41 16.26
N GLN A 102 -7.01 -4.48 16.38
CA GLN A 102 -7.72 -4.18 17.61
C GLN A 102 -7.25 -5.07 18.76
N ALA A 103 -7.15 -6.39 18.54
CA ALA A 103 -6.69 -7.33 19.57
C ALA A 103 -5.23 -7.06 19.99
N ALA A 104 -4.33 -6.83 19.04
CA ALA A 104 -2.93 -6.50 19.31
C ALA A 104 -2.79 -5.17 20.06
N MET A 105 -3.54 -4.15 19.65
CA MET A 105 -3.53 -2.83 20.27
C MET A 105 -4.07 -2.88 21.71
N GLN A 106 -5.13 -3.62 21.98
CA GLN A 106 -5.66 -3.79 23.34
C GLN A 106 -4.60 -4.39 24.27
N GLN A 107 -3.89 -5.42 23.83
CA GLN A 107 -2.81 -6.04 24.62
C GLN A 107 -1.64 -5.07 24.84
N ALA A 108 -1.21 -4.36 23.80
CA ALA A 108 -0.10 -3.41 23.90
C ALA A 108 -0.43 -2.24 24.84
N LEU A 109 -1.66 -1.71 24.75
CA LEU A 109 -2.14 -0.62 25.61
C LEU A 109 -2.23 -1.06 27.08
N ALA A 110 -2.76 -2.26 27.34
CA ALA A 110 -2.82 -2.81 28.70
C ALA A 110 -1.41 -2.98 29.29
N ALA A 111 -0.47 -3.53 28.52
CA ALA A 111 0.92 -3.69 28.94
C ALA A 111 1.63 -2.34 29.17
N ALA A 112 1.40 -1.35 28.31
CA ALA A 112 1.95 0.00 28.46
C ALA A 112 1.40 0.70 29.72
N SER A 113 0.08 0.61 29.93
CA SER A 113 -0.56 1.17 31.12
C SER A 113 -0.02 0.55 32.42
N ALA A 114 0.16 -0.78 32.45
CA ALA A 114 0.75 -1.48 33.61
C ALA A 114 2.19 -1.04 33.89
N GLN A 115 2.91 -0.53 32.87
CA GLN A 115 4.27 -0.01 33.01
C GLN A 115 4.32 1.51 33.22
N GLY A 116 3.19 2.19 33.33
CA GLY A 116 3.12 3.65 33.46
C GLY A 116 3.61 4.41 32.21
N LYS A 117 3.61 3.76 31.04
CA LYS A 117 4.03 4.39 29.78
C LYS A 117 2.91 5.24 29.21
N ALA A 118 3.27 6.39 28.65
CA ALA A 118 2.34 7.25 27.91
C ALA A 118 1.99 6.63 26.53
N LEU A 119 0.89 7.05 25.96
CA LEU A 119 0.45 6.62 24.62
C LEU A 119 1.52 6.87 23.55
N MET A 120 2.24 7.99 23.66
CA MET A 120 3.31 8.38 22.74
C MET A 120 4.60 7.54 22.86
N ASP A 121 4.72 6.71 23.89
CA ASP A 121 5.87 5.82 24.07
C ASP A 121 5.69 4.48 23.37
N LEU A 122 4.50 4.19 22.89
CA LEU A 122 4.21 2.99 22.11
C LEU A 122 5.01 2.97 20.79
N LYS A 123 5.55 1.81 20.46
CA LYS A 123 6.22 1.54 19.19
C LYS A 123 5.54 0.37 18.51
N ILE A 124 4.96 0.64 17.36
CA ILE A 124 4.23 -0.34 16.56
C ILE A 124 5.06 -0.60 15.32
N LEU A 125 5.47 -1.83 15.14
CA LEU A 125 6.28 -2.27 14.02
C LEU A 125 5.52 -3.32 13.23
N ASP A 126 5.44 -3.11 11.92
CA ASP A 126 5.09 -4.14 10.95
C ASP A 126 6.33 -4.42 10.10
N ASN A 127 6.88 -5.61 10.22
CA ASN A 127 8.13 -6.02 9.55
C ASN A 127 7.91 -6.61 8.14
N ALA A 128 6.69 -6.61 7.65
CA ALA A 128 6.28 -7.03 6.31
C ALA A 128 5.09 -6.18 5.86
N CYS A 129 5.24 -4.84 5.96
CA CYS A 129 4.11 -3.92 5.95
C CYS A 129 3.40 -3.79 4.59
N GLY A 130 4.03 -4.18 3.49
CA GLY A 130 3.47 -3.98 2.15
C GLY A 130 3.04 -2.53 1.93
N SER A 131 1.78 -2.32 1.59
CA SER A 131 1.17 -0.98 1.47
C SER A 131 0.86 -0.29 2.80
N GLY A 132 1.23 -0.88 3.95
CA GLY A 132 1.06 -0.29 5.28
C GLY A 132 -0.34 -0.39 5.87
N HIS A 133 -1.18 -1.29 5.39
CA HIS A 133 -2.59 -1.35 5.76
C HIS A 133 -2.80 -1.56 7.28
N PHE A 134 -2.08 -2.50 7.88
CA PHE A 134 -2.13 -2.72 9.34
C PHE A 134 -1.67 -1.50 10.13
N LEU A 135 -0.64 -0.80 9.62
CA LEU A 135 -0.11 0.41 10.27
C LEU A 135 -1.10 1.57 10.20
N VAL A 136 -1.85 1.69 9.10
CA VAL A 136 -2.90 2.72 8.96
C VAL A 136 -4.05 2.46 9.94
N GLU A 137 -4.47 1.21 10.11
CA GLU A 137 -5.49 0.84 11.09
C GLU A 137 -5.00 1.08 12.54
N ALA A 138 -3.76 0.72 12.84
CA ALA A 138 -3.16 0.97 14.16
C ALA A 138 -3.05 2.48 14.45
N LEU A 139 -2.66 3.27 13.44
CA LEU A 139 -2.60 4.73 13.56
C LEU A 139 -3.99 5.34 13.80
N GLY A 140 -5.04 4.84 13.12
CA GLY A 140 -6.42 5.24 13.36
C GLY A 140 -6.81 4.99 14.82
N THR A 141 -6.63 3.76 15.30
CA THR A 141 -6.93 3.37 16.69
C THR A 141 -6.18 4.24 17.72
N LEU A 142 -4.88 4.51 17.50
CA LEU A 142 -4.10 5.40 18.39
C LEU A 142 -4.63 6.84 18.35
N THR A 143 -5.03 7.33 17.19
CA THR A 143 -5.55 8.70 17.04
C THR A 143 -6.86 8.86 17.80
N ASP A 144 -7.78 7.91 17.66
CA ASP A 144 -9.07 7.92 18.34
C ASP A 144 -8.88 7.90 19.88
N LEU A 145 -7.99 7.04 20.38
CA LEU A 145 -7.63 6.99 21.80
C LEU A 145 -6.96 8.27 22.31
N ALA A 146 -6.13 8.91 21.49
CA ALA A 146 -5.50 10.18 21.85
C ALA A 146 -6.53 11.31 21.92
N LEU A 147 -7.50 11.34 21.02
CA LEU A 147 -8.61 12.30 21.03
C LEU A 147 -9.49 12.11 22.26
N GLU A 148 -9.86 10.88 22.62
CA GLU A 148 -10.65 10.58 23.82
C GLU A 148 -9.99 11.06 25.12
N ARG A 149 -8.64 11.11 25.14
CA ARG A 149 -7.86 11.52 26.33
C ARG A 149 -7.38 12.97 26.28
N LEU A 150 -7.58 13.67 25.16
CA LEU A 150 -6.99 14.99 24.95
C LEU A 150 -7.38 16.00 26.02
N ASP A 151 -8.63 16.00 26.48
CA ASP A 151 -9.12 16.94 27.50
C ASP A 151 -8.52 16.68 28.89
N THR A 152 -8.05 15.46 29.16
CA THR A 152 -7.57 15.03 30.49
C THR A 152 -6.07 14.78 30.55
N ASP A 153 -5.40 14.65 29.41
CA ASP A 153 -3.96 14.35 29.32
C ASP A 153 -3.14 15.60 28.93
N ALA A 154 -2.54 16.23 29.93
CA ALA A 154 -1.72 17.42 29.74
C ALA A 154 -0.54 17.19 28.76
N SER A 155 -0.03 15.96 28.64
CA SER A 155 1.06 15.65 27.70
C SER A 155 0.59 15.69 26.25
N LEU A 156 -0.63 15.22 25.98
CA LEU A 156 -1.25 15.31 24.66
C LEU A 156 -1.61 16.75 24.30
N GLN A 157 -2.14 17.52 25.25
CA GLN A 157 -2.42 18.95 25.05
C GLN A 157 -1.15 19.72 24.69
N GLN A 158 -0.06 19.52 25.42
CA GLN A 158 1.22 20.14 25.14
C GLN A 158 1.79 19.70 23.78
N LEU A 159 1.61 18.44 23.41
CA LEU A 159 2.00 17.91 22.11
C LEU A 159 1.26 18.62 20.98
N VAL A 160 -0.09 18.72 21.08
CA VAL A 160 -0.92 19.42 20.09
C VAL A 160 -0.50 20.86 19.95
N ALA A 161 -0.32 21.58 21.05
CA ALA A 161 0.13 22.98 21.02
C ALA A 161 1.50 23.14 20.34
N THR A 162 2.44 22.25 20.67
CA THR A 162 3.80 22.30 20.11
C THR A 162 3.82 21.98 18.61
N GLU A 163 3.11 20.94 18.18
CA GLU A 163 3.07 20.55 16.76
C GLU A 163 2.23 21.53 15.94
N SER A 164 1.15 22.10 16.51
CA SER A 164 0.35 23.15 15.88
C SER A 164 1.21 24.38 15.56
N ALA A 165 2.03 24.85 16.52
CA ALA A 165 2.91 25.98 16.31
C ALA A 165 3.92 25.74 15.17
N LYS A 166 4.52 24.54 15.11
CA LYS A 166 5.44 24.15 14.02
C LYS A 166 4.75 24.09 12.66
N ILE A 167 3.52 23.58 12.63
CA ILE A 167 2.74 23.50 11.38
C ILE A 167 2.37 24.92 10.92
N ALA A 168 1.93 25.79 11.85
CA ALA A 168 1.58 27.17 11.53
C ALA A 168 2.77 27.94 10.91
N GLU A 169 3.99 27.77 11.46
CA GLU A 169 5.20 28.34 10.89
C GLU A 169 5.46 27.84 9.46
N GLN A 170 5.32 26.54 9.22
CA GLN A 170 5.48 25.94 7.88
C GLN A 170 4.42 26.43 6.89
N LEU A 171 3.18 26.56 7.31
CA LEU A 171 2.10 27.04 6.47
C LEU A 171 2.29 28.52 6.11
N GLN A 172 2.73 29.32 7.06
CA GLN A 172 3.06 30.73 6.83
C GLN A 172 4.19 30.86 5.79
N PHE A 173 5.23 30.05 5.90
CA PHE A 173 6.33 30.03 4.91
C PHE A 173 5.85 29.68 3.50
N LEU A 174 4.84 28.79 3.39
CA LEU A 174 4.24 28.37 2.13
C LEU A 174 3.09 29.28 1.64
N ASN A 175 2.78 30.35 2.36
CA ASN A 175 1.63 31.23 2.11
C ASN A 175 0.30 30.45 2.00
N LEU A 176 0.12 29.45 2.85
CA LEU A 176 -1.11 28.66 2.91
C LEU A 176 -1.96 29.09 4.11
N ASP A 177 -3.21 29.44 3.83
CA ASP A 177 -4.20 29.76 4.86
C ASP A 177 -4.99 28.47 5.20
N TYR A 178 -4.48 27.73 6.17
CA TYR A 178 -5.05 26.47 6.63
C TYR A 178 -4.82 26.29 8.13
N VAL A 179 -5.87 25.90 8.85
CA VAL A 179 -5.77 25.56 10.28
C VAL A 179 -6.06 24.06 10.42
N PRO A 180 -5.07 23.24 10.79
CA PRO A 180 -5.28 21.82 10.99
C PRO A 180 -6.11 21.56 12.25
N GLU A 181 -6.97 20.54 12.19
CA GLU A 181 -7.72 20.03 13.33
C GLU A 181 -6.78 19.22 14.27
N ASP A 182 -7.14 19.14 15.56
CA ASP A 182 -6.38 18.38 16.56
C ASP A 182 -6.16 16.92 16.15
N ALA A 183 -7.17 16.30 15.54
CA ALA A 183 -7.09 14.96 15.00
C ALA A 183 -5.95 14.80 13.97
N GLN A 184 -5.77 15.78 13.10
CA GLN A 184 -4.73 15.77 12.06
C GLN A 184 -3.35 15.98 12.68
N ILE A 185 -3.26 16.85 13.69
CA ILE A 185 -2.04 17.13 14.43
C ILE A 185 -1.59 15.89 15.19
N LEU A 186 -2.50 15.26 15.95
CA LEU A 186 -2.26 14.02 16.68
C LEU A 186 -1.86 12.89 15.76
N LYS A 187 -2.59 12.68 14.68
CA LYS A 187 -2.30 11.65 13.69
C LYS A 187 -0.90 11.79 13.11
N ARG A 188 -0.49 13.01 12.75
CA ARG A 188 0.86 13.31 12.27
C ARG A 188 1.93 13.02 13.32
N ALA A 189 1.70 13.41 14.57
CA ALA A 189 2.64 13.20 15.65
C ALA A 189 2.79 11.71 16.00
N LEU A 190 1.68 10.97 16.07
CA LEU A 190 1.64 9.53 16.30
C LEU A 190 2.31 8.75 15.17
N LEU A 191 2.04 9.12 13.91
CA LEU A 191 2.69 8.53 12.74
C LEU A 191 4.22 8.59 12.86
N LYS A 192 4.76 9.76 13.20
CA LYS A 192 6.21 9.98 13.28
C LYS A 192 6.88 9.27 14.46
N ARG A 193 6.16 9.08 15.56
CA ARG A 193 6.73 8.60 16.82
C ARG A 193 6.46 7.13 17.12
N CYS A 194 5.30 6.64 16.69
CA CYS A 194 4.79 5.35 17.12
C CYS A 194 4.76 4.29 16.01
N ILE A 195 4.73 4.69 14.74
CA ILE A 195 4.48 3.79 13.61
C ILE A 195 5.76 3.54 12.82
N PHE A 196 6.08 2.26 12.64
CA PHE A 196 7.28 1.80 11.93
C PHE A 196 6.89 0.68 10.97
N GLY A 197 7.33 0.77 9.73
CA GLY A 197 7.11 -0.26 8.72
C GLY A 197 8.42 -0.66 8.05
N VAL A 198 8.55 -1.94 7.75
CA VAL A 198 9.65 -2.50 6.95
C VAL A 198 9.04 -3.40 5.89
N ASP A 199 9.54 -3.32 4.67
CA ASP A 199 9.17 -4.23 3.58
C ASP A 199 10.38 -4.61 2.76
N LEU A 200 10.30 -5.74 2.05
CA LEU A 200 11.35 -6.19 1.13
C LEU A 200 11.32 -5.45 -0.20
N ASN A 201 10.16 -4.92 -0.58
CA ASN A 201 9.99 -4.13 -1.79
C ASN A 201 10.13 -2.65 -1.44
N PRO A 202 11.09 -1.94 -2.05
CA PRO A 202 11.29 -0.51 -1.81
C PRO A 202 10.17 0.34 -2.38
#